data_6d2a5dce1ff2f969fd31fef047302c82
#
_entry.id   6d2a5dce1ff2f969fd31fef047302c82
#
_cell.length_a   1.000
_cell.length_b   1.000
_cell.length_c   1.000
_cell.angle_alpha   90.00
_cell.angle_beta   90.00
_cell.angle_gamma   90.00
#
_symmetry.space_group_name_H-M   'P 1'
#
loop_
_entity.id
_entity.type
_entity.pdbx_description
1 polymer ?
#
loop_
_entity_poly.entity_id
_entity_poly.type
_entity_poly.pdbx_seq_one_letter_code
_entity_poly.pdbx_strand_id
1 'polypeptide(L)'
;MKSFSTLCVALLGINLSLNAADIAKAKASNWHHWRGPDANGVAPTAKPPTHWSEKKNIRWKAPVEGFGTSTPIVWGNKVFLLTAINTGRVDPSLPRPEDQPKRVFDITHPNTTFEFIVLCLDRKTGKTLWRKTATKMIPHEGTHRDNNFASASPTTDGERLYCWFGSAGLFCYDLEGKKLWERNLGKVKIGASLGEGCSPVLHKDKLVVVRDNRGQSTI
;
A
#
# COMPACT_ATOMS: atom_id res chain seq x y z
N MET A 1 8.25 -4.93 62.25
CA MET A 1 8.41 -5.61 60.98
C MET A 1 7.07 -5.62 60.29
N LYS A 2 6.87 -4.76 59.26
CA LYS A 2 5.63 -4.70 58.47
C LYS A 2 5.90 -5.40 57.13
N SER A 3 5.21 -6.51 56.89
CA SER A 3 5.27 -7.28 55.65
C SER A 3 4.49 -6.55 54.55
N PHE A 4 5.14 -6.17 53.43
CA PHE A 4 4.49 -5.69 52.24
C PHE A 4 4.22 -6.91 51.31
N SER A 5 2.95 -7.26 51.17
CA SER A 5 2.51 -8.20 50.17
C SER A 5 2.42 -7.48 48.81
N THR A 6 3.29 -7.86 47.87
CA THR A 6 3.25 -7.37 46.47
C THR A 6 2.21 -8.18 45.71
N LEU A 7 1.10 -7.57 45.35
CA LEU A 7 0.05 -8.17 44.52
C LEU A 7 0.50 -8.09 43.05
N CYS A 8 0.96 -9.21 42.47
CA CYS A 8 1.19 -9.35 41.05
C CYS A 8 -0.15 -9.52 40.32
N VAL A 9 -0.63 -8.49 39.65
CA VAL A 9 -1.75 -8.58 38.71
C VAL A 9 -1.22 -9.11 37.38
N ALA A 10 -1.48 -10.39 37.10
CA ALA A 10 -1.22 -10.97 35.79
C ALA A 10 -2.32 -10.51 34.82
N LEU A 11 -2.01 -9.61 33.91
CA LEU A 11 -2.84 -9.26 32.74
C LEU A 11 -2.81 -10.44 31.77
N LEU A 12 -3.76 -11.34 31.84
CA LEU A 12 -4.04 -12.32 30.79
C LEU A 12 -4.57 -11.56 29.57
N GLY A 13 -3.72 -11.34 28.60
CA GLY A 13 -4.11 -10.89 27.27
C GLY A 13 -4.92 -12.01 26.57
N ILE A 14 -6.23 -11.86 26.51
CA ILE A 14 -7.09 -12.73 25.71
C ILE A 14 -6.85 -12.41 24.24
N ASN A 15 -6.00 -13.19 23.58
CA ASN A 15 -5.91 -13.21 22.12
C ASN A 15 -7.17 -13.93 21.60
N LEU A 16 -8.23 -13.16 21.33
CA LEU A 16 -9.39 -13.63 20.57
C LEU A 16 -8.96 -13.77 19.11
N SER A 17 -8.45 -14.93 18.73
CA SER A 17 -8.31 -15.28 17.31
C SER A 17 -9.73 -15.42 16.73
N LEU A 18 -10.05 -14.57 15.75
CA LEU A 18 -11.29 -14.68 14.98
C LEU A 18 -11.34 -16.07 14.31
N ASN A 19 -12.48 -16.74 14.39
CA ASN A 19 -12.64 -18.00 13.67
C ASN A 19 -12.73 -17.76 12.14
N ALA A 20 -12.55 -18.81 11.34
CA ALA A 20 -12.52 -18.69 9.87
C ALA A 20 -13.84 -18.12 9.30
N ALA A 21 -14.98 -18.37 9.94
CA ALA A 21 -16.28 -17.84 9.53
C ALA A 21 -16.38 -16.33 9.79
N ASP A 22 -15.85 -15.85 10.92
CA ASP A 22 -15.81 -14.41 11.22
C ASP A 22 -14.90 -13.66 10.26
N ILE A 23 -13.76 -14.24 9.89
CA ILE A 23 -12.85 -13.67 8.89
C ILE A 23 -13.52 -13.60 7.51
N ALA A 24 -14.22 -14.64 7.09
CA ALA A 24 -14.95 -14.67 5.82
C ALA A 24 -16.05 -13.60 5.79
N LYS A 25 -16.83 -13.45 6.85
CA LYS A 25 -17.85 -12.41 7.01
C LYS A 25 -17.23 -11.01 7.00
N ALA A 26 -16.11 -10.83 7.69
CA ALA A 26 -15.39 -9.56 7.69
C ALA A 26 -14.88 -9.21 6.30
N LYS A 27 -14.31 -10.15 5.54
CA LYS A 27 -13.88 -9.93 4.15
C LYS A 27 -15.04 -9.52 3.25
N ALA A 28 -16.18 -10.20 3.33
CA ALA A 28 -17.36 -9.89 2.53
C ALA A 28 -17.93 -8.48 2.81
N SER A 29 -17.71 -7.91 3.99
CA SER A 29 -18.19 -6.59 4.39
C SER A 29 -17.16 -5.46 4.28
N ASN A 30 -15.95 -5.75 3.78
CA ASN A 30 -14.86 -4.79 3.65
C ASN A 30 -14.29 -4.78 2.22
N TRP A 31 -13.72 -3.63 1.81
CA TRP A 31 -13.01 -3.49 0.55
C TRP A 31 -11.53 -3.80 0.76
N HIS A 32 -11.20 -5.07 1.01
CA HIS A 32 -9.90 -5.51 1.55
C HIS A 32 -8.78 -5.66 0.52
N HIS A 33 -9.07 -5.50 -0.78
CA HIS A 33 -8.09 -5.38 -1.87
C HIS A 33 -8.65 -4.56 -3.04
N TRP A 34 -7.85 -4.26 -4.05
CA TRP A 34 -8.15 -3.30 -5.11
C TRP A 34 -9.45 -3.55 -5.90
N ARG A 35 -9.91 -4.80 -5.97
CA ARG A 35 -11.18 -5.18 -6.64
C ARG A 35 -12.30 -5.57 -5.67
N GLY A 36 -12.16 -5.21 -4.40
CA GLY A 36 -13.19 -5.41 -3.39
C GLY A 36 -13.36 -6.85 -2.91
N PRO A 37 -14.45 -7.16 -2.19
CA PRO A 37 -14.59 -8.41 -1.46
C PRO A 37 -14.52 -9.67 -2.34
N ASP A 38 -15.09 -9.60 -3.55
CA ASP A 38 -15.21 -10.75 -4.47
C ASP A 38 -14.25 -10.67 -5.66
N ALA A 39 -13.23 -9.81 -5.60
CA ALA A 39 -12.23 -9.59 -6.63
C ALA A 39 -12.79 -9.22 -8.04
N ASN A 40 -14.03 -8.78 -8.11
CA ASN A 40 -14.75 -8.46 -9.35
C ASN A 40 -15.08 -6.97 -9.54
N GLY A 41 -14.72 -6.12 -8.56
CA GLY A 41 -15.04 -4.70 -8.55
C GLY A 41 -16.44 -4.35 -8.03
N VAL A 42 -17.15 -5.32 -7.48
CA VAL A 42 -18.53 -5.14 -6.99
C VAL A 42 -18.57 -5.25 -5.46
N ALA A 43 -19.41 -4.43 -4.84
CA ALA A 43 -19.78 -4.52 -3.43
C ALA A 43 -21.30 -4.76 -3.34
N PRO A 44 -21.77 -6.01 -3.33
CA PRO A 44 -23.18 -6.35 -3.51
C PRO A 44 -24.12 -5.73 -2.47
N THR A 45 -23.59 -5.50 -1.25
CA THR A 45 -24.36 -4.93 -0.13
C THR A 45 -24.21 -3.42 0.01
N ALA A 46 -23.35 -2.79 -0.80
CA ALA A 46 -23.12 -1.36 -0.73
C ALA A 46 -24.31 -0.56 -1.30
N LYS A 47 -24.58 0.58 -0.69
CA LYS A 47 -25.57 1.55 -1.14
C LYS A 47 -24.87 2.90 -1.34
N PRO A 48 -24.02 3.05 -2.37
CA PRO A 48 -23.33 4.31 -2.62
C PRO A 48 -24.35 5.37 -3.06
N PRO A 49 -24.09 6.65 -2.77
CA PRO A 49 -24.87 7.73 -3.34
C PRO A 49 -24.71 7.74 -4.86
N THR A 50 -25.81 7.92 -5.58
CA THR A 50 -25.81 8.04 -7.05
C THR A 50 -25.49 9.46 -7.53
N HIS A 51 -25.57 10.44 -6.62
CA HIS A 51 -25.26 11.84 -6.90
C HIS A 51 -24.35 12.38 -5.79
N TRP A 52 -23.23 12.99 -6.19
CA TRP A 52 -22.32 13.68 -5.27
C TRP A 52 -21.74 14.94 -5.93
N SER A 53 -21.34 15.87 -5.09
CA SER A 53 -20.63 17.09 -5.49
C SER A 53 -19.74 17.54 -4.35
N GLU A 54 -18.96 18.60 -4.53
CA GLU A 54 -18.13 19.20 -3.49
C GLU A 54 -18.88 19.50 -2.17
N LYS A 55 -20.21 19.70 -2.24
CA LYS A 55 -21.07 20.06 -1.12
C LYS A 55 -22.11 18.99 -0.76
N LYS A 56 -22.14 17.86 -1.48
CA LYS A 56 -23.17 16.83 -1.29
C LYS A 56 -22.56 15.44 -1.32
N ASN A 57 -22.89 14.65 -0.30
CA ASN A 57 -22.47 13.25 -0.16
C ASN A 57 -20.95 13.03 -0.09
N ILE A 58 -20.16 14.09 0.21
CA ILE A 58 -18.77 14.00 0.59
C ILE A 58 -18.68 14.10 2.11
N ARG A 59 -18.15 13.06 2.76
CA ARG A 59 -18.01 13.04 4.21
C ARG A 59 -16.78 13.82 4.66
N TRP A 60 -15.67 13.64 3.97
CA TRP A 60 -14.40 14.31 4.23
C TRP A 60 -13.51 14.27 2.98
N LYS A 61 -12.52 15.13 2.96
CA LYS A 61 -11.40 15.12 2.02
C LYS A 61 -10.13 15.16 2.85
N ALA A 62 -9.16 14.33 2.51
CA ALA A 62 -7.86 14.31 3.15
C ALA A 62 -6.78 14.57 2.09
N PRO A 63 -5.87 15.54 2.30
CA PRO A 63 -4.72 15.71 1.43
C PRO A 63 -3.78 14.52 1.61
N VAL A 64 -3.26 14.02 0.50
CA VAL A 64 -2.23 12.97 0.47
C VAL A 64 -1.03 13.53 -0.27
N GLU A 65 0.11 13.59 0.41
CA GLU A 65 1.36 14.05 -0.17
C GLU A 65 1.93 13.01 -1.14
N GLY A 66 2.56 13.48 -2.23
CA GLY A 66 3.18 12.62 -3.25
C GLY A 66 2.21 12.18 -4.34
N PHE A 67 2.61 11.12 -5.06
CA PHE A 67 1.84 10.54 -6.15
C PHE A 67 1.58 9.06 -5.89
N GLY A 68 0.32 8.63 -6.04
CA GLY A 68 -0.11 7.25 -5.94
C GLY A 68 -1.43 7.05 -6.68
N THR A 69 -1.51 6.02 -7.52
CA THR A 69 -2.74 5.57 -8.18
C THR A 69 -3.27 4.28 -7.56
N SER A 70 -2.71 3.87 -6.42
CA SER A 70 -3.20 2.72 -5.66
C SER A 70 -4.67 2.92 -5.27
N THR A 71 -5.49 1.90 -5.46
CA THR A 71 -6.85 1.91 -4.92
C THR A 71 -6.78 1.85 -3.39
N PRO A 72 -7.39 2.81 -2.68
CA PRO A 72 -7.52 2.70 -1.24
C PRO A 72 -8.32 1.46 -0.86
N ILE A 73 -7.84 0.71 0.12
CA ILE A 73 -8.57 -0.43 0.67
C ILE A 73 -9.13 -0.09 2.04
N VAL A 74 -10.18 -0.80 2.42
CA VAL A 74 -10.91 -0.55 3.67
C VAL A 74 -10.98 -1.81 4.50
N TRP A 75 -10.63 -1.70 5.78
CA TRP A 75 -10.87 -2.74 6.78
C TRP A 75 -11.36 -2.12 8.10
N GLY A 76 -12.58 -2.46 8.50
CA GLY A 76 -13.21 -1.87 9.68
C GLY A 76 -13.31 -0.35 9.58
N ASN A 77 -12.69 0.34 10.52
CA ASN A 77 -12.63 1.81 10.55
C ASN A 77 -11.35 2.39 9.94
N LYS A 78 -10.57 1.61 9.22
CA LYS A 78 -9.30 2.02 8.63
C LYS A 78 -9.38 2.05 7.11
N VAL A 79 -8.72 3.04 6.51
CA VAL A 79 -8.50 3.15 5.06
C VAL A 79 -6.99 3.15 4.84
N PHE A 80 -6.50 2.24 4.00
CA PHE A 80 -5.08 2.12 3.69
C PHE A 80 -4.83 2.49 2.24
N LEU A 81 -3.76 3.24 1.99
CA LEU A 81 -3.33 3.62 0.65
C LEU A 81 -1.81 3.79 0.59
N LEU A 82 -1.28 3.75 -0.61
CA LEU A 82 0.15 3.90 -0.89
C LEU A 82 0.40 5.20 -1.65
N THR A 83 1.54 5.84 -1.39
CA THR A 83 2.01 6.99 -2.13
C THR A 83 3.54 6.99 -2.20
N ALA A 84 4.10 7.69 -3.19
CA ALA A 84 5.54 7.90 -3.32
C ALA A 84 5.83 9.40 -3.43
N ILE A 85 6.78 9.87 -2.63
CA ILE A 85 7.12 11.28 -2.51
C ILE A 85 8.53 11.49 -3.05
N ASN A 86 8.67 12.33 -4.07
CA ASN A 86 9.98 12.80 -4.50
C ASN A 86 10.53 13.77 -3.45
N THR A 87 11.64 13.41 -2.82
CA THR A 87 12.25 14.23 -1.77
C THR A 87 13.05 15.41 -2.29
N GLY A 88 13.27 15.49 -3.62
CA GLY A 88 14.17 16.46 -4.23
C GLY A 88 15.67 16.19 -3.98
N ARG A 89 16.02 15.18 -3.17
CA ARG A 89 17.41 14.83 -2.91
C ARG A 89 18.03 14.15 -4.13
N VAL A 90 18.86 14.89 -4.85
CA VAL A 90 19.57 14.43 -6.05
C VAL A 90 20.77 13.57 -5.68
N ASP A 91 21.01 12.51 -6.45
CA ASP A 91 22.27 11.80 -6.51
C ASP A 91 23.09 12.33 -7.69
N PRO A 92 24.19 13.07 -7.44
CA PRO A 92 24.97 13.66 -8.51
C PRO A 92 25.80 12.66 -9.34
N SER A 93 25.88 11.39 -8.92
CA SER A 93 26.53 10.33 -9.68
C SER A 93 25.65 9.77 -10.81
N LEU A 94 24.34 10.07 -10.79
CA LEU A 94 23.39 9.63 -11.79
C LEU A 94 23.15 10.73 -12.85
N PRO A 95 22.93 10.36 -14.13
CA PRO A 95 22.61 11.30 -15.16
C PRO A 95 21.35 12.12 -14.83
N ARG A 96 21.37 13.42 -15.06
CA ARG A 96 20.18 14.24 -14.92
C ARG A 96 19.13 13.82 -15.96
N PRO A 97 17.82 13.93 -15.66
CA PRO A 97 16.76 13.55 -16.59
C PRO A 97 16.92 14.15 -18.00
N GLU A 98 17.31 15.43 -18.07
CA GLU A 98 17.52 16.17 -19.32
C GLU A 98 18.72 15.70 -20.14
N ASP A 99 19.71 15.08 -19.51
CA ASP A 99 20.94 14.57 -20.16
C ASP A 99 20.80 13.10 -20.61
N GLN A 100 19.66 12.47 -20.37
CA GLN A 100 19.42 11.07 -20.70
C GLN A 100 19.03 10.89 -22.17
N PRO A 101 19.38 9.73 -22.77
CA PRO A 101 18.90 9.43 -24.12
C PRO A 101 17.38 9.47 -24.20
N LYS A 102 16.85 10.00 -25.30
CA LYS A 102 15.41 9.97 -25.58
C LYS A 102 14.91 8.53 -25.61
N ARG A 103 13.89 8.24 -24.83
CA ARG A 103 13.17 6.98 -24.78
C ARG A 103 11.76 7.13 -25.33
N VAL A 104 11.08 6.01 -25.53
CA VAL A 104 9.65 6.03 -25.89
C VAL A 104 8.87 6.81 -24.82
N PHE A 105 7.95 7.65 -25.24
CA PHE A 105 7.15 8.55 -24.39
C PHE A 105 7.96 9.57 -23.58
N ASP A 106 9.19 9.89 -23.99
CA ASP A 106 10.10 10.80 -23.28
C ASP A 106 10.33 10.45 -21.80
N ILE A 107 10.23 9.15 -21.48
CA ILE A 107 10.43 8.67 -20.11
C ILE A 107 11.90 8.81 -19.72
N THR A 108 12.15 9.46 -18.59
CA THR A 108 13.46 9.57 -17.99
C THR A 108 13.52 8.75 -16.69
N HIS A 109 14.71 8.28 -16.34
CA HIS A 109 14.93 7.62 -15.06
C HIS A 109 15.22 8.68 -13.99
N PRO A 110 14.65 8.58 -12.80
CA PRO A 110 14.91 9.56 -11.77
C PRO A 110 16.35 9.47 -11.26
N ASN A 111 16.90 10.63 -10.89
CA ASN A 111 18.14 10.74 -10.13
C ASN A 111 17.91 11.29 -8.73
N THR A 112 16.65 11.33 -8.30
CA THR A 112 16.23 11.80 -6.99
C THR A 112 15.71 10.67 -6.13
N THR A 113 15.93 10.78 -4.81
CA THR A 113 15.41 9.84 -3.82
C THR A 113 13.90 10.01 -3.66
N PHE A 114 13.19 8.91 -3.64
CA PHE A 114 11.77 8.83 -3.30
C PHE A 114 11.57 8.19 -1.92
N GLU A 115 10.60 8.69 -1.17
CA GLU A 115 10.02 8.01 -0.01
C GLU A 115 8.78 7.22 -0.44
N PHE A 116 8.77 5.94 -0.16
CA PHE A 116 7.64 5.05 -0.37
C PHE A 116 6.83 4.95 0.92
N ILE A 117 5.58 5.39 0.87
CA ILE A 117 4.77 5.65 2.07
C ILE A 117 3.55 4.75 2.10
N VAL A 118 3.29 4.19 3.28
CA VAL A 118 2.02 3.54 3.63
C VAL A 118 1.27 4.47 4.57
N LEU A 119 0.01 4.76 4.23
CA LEU A 119 -0.89 5.60 5.01
C LEU A 119 -2.07 4.79 5.52
N CYS A 120 -2.46 5.07 6.76
CA CYS A 120 -3.72 4.64 7.33
C CYS A 120 -4.51 5.86 7.78
N LEU A 121 -5.74 5.97 7.28
CA LEU A 121 -6.66 7.03 7.66
C LEU A 121 -7.84 6.44 8.44
N ASP A 122 -8.38 7.23 9.34
CA ASP A 122 -9.66 6.94 9.98
C ASP A 122 -10.80 7.08 8.96
N ARG A 123 -11.57 6.03 8.74
CA ARG A 123 -12.65 5.97 7.75
C ARG A 123 -13.78 6.97 8.02
N LYS A 124 -14.02 7.34 9.29
CA LYS A 124 -15.10 8.26 9.64
C LYS A 124 -14.72 9.72 9.44
N THR A 125 -13.46 10.06 9.70
CA THR A 125 -13.00 11.44 9.79
C THR A 125 -11.99 11.84 8.71
N GLY A 126 -11.34 10.87 8.04
CA GLY A 126 -10.25 11.12 7.11
C GLY A 126 -8.92 11.51 7.78
N LYS A 127 -8.87 11.56 9.11
CA LYS A 127 -7.63 11.89 9.83
C LYS A 127 -6.61 10.76 9.69
N THR A 128 -5.35 11.13 9.53
CA THR A 128 -4.25 10.16 9.53
C THR A 128 -4.12 9.52 10.90
N LEU A 129 -4.28 8.20 10.97
CA LEU A 129 -4.02 7.40 12.15
C LEU A 129 -2.53 7.10 12.28
N TRP A 130 -1.91 6.73 11.17
CA TRP A 130 -0.46 6.56 11.08
C TRP A 130 0.04 6.70 9.64
N ARG A 131 1.32 7.05 9.52
CA ARG A 131 2.10 7.16 8.30
C ARG A 131 3.42 6.44 8.50
N LYS A 132 3.80 5.55 7.61
CA LYS A 132 5.06 4.80 7.66
C LYS A 132 5.83 4.95 6.36
N THR A 133 7.10 5.31 6.47
CA THR A 133 8.03 5.18 5.36
C THR A 133 8.45 3.71 5.27
N ALA A 134 8.04 3.04 4.20
CA ALA A 134 8.40 1.65 3.92
C ALA A 134 9.89 1.56 3.57
N THR A 135 10.32 2.38 2.61
CA THR A 135 11.72 2.52 2.18
C THR A 135 11.97 3.89 1.56
N LYS A 136 13.25 4.23 1.42
CA LYS A 136 13.75 5.39 0.67
C LYS A 136 14.78 4.92 -0.33
N MET A 137 14.58 5.20 -1.60
CA MET A 137 15.54 4.85 -2.65
C MET A 137 15.32 5.68 -3.91
N ILE A 138 16.27 5.66 -4.80
CA ILE A 138 16.12 6.15 -6.15
C ILE A 138 15.55 5.01 -6.99
N PRO A 139 14.36 5.17 -7.63
CA PRO A 139 13.83 4.16 -8.54
C PRO A 139 14.80 3.91 -9.69
N HIS A 140 15.01 2.66 -10.04
CA HIS A 140 15.99 2.27 -11.05
C HIS A 140 15.51 2.51 -12.50
N GLU A 141 14.21 2.68 -12.69
CA GLU A 141 13.57 3.03 -13.97
C GLU A 141 12.58 4.17 -13.75
N GLY A 142 12.22 4.84 -14.83
CA GLY A 142 11.14 5.82 -14.83
C GLY A 142 9.76 5.19 -14.85
N THR A 143 8.76 6.04 -15.03
CA THR A 143 7.36 5.62 -15.24
C THR A 143 6.75 6.45 -16.37
N HIS A 144 5.73 5.93 -17.04
CA HIS A 144 4.88 6.73 -17.90
C HIS A 144 4.19 7.83 -17.07
N ARG A 145 3.89 8.98 -17.69
CA ARG A 145 3.23 10.12 -17.01
C ARG A 145 1.91 9.78 -16.32
N ASP A 146 1.19 8.75 -16.83
CA ASP A 146 -0.08 8.27 -16.27
C ASP A 146 0.14 7.15 -15.23
N ASN A 147 1.39 6.84 -14.91
CA ASN A 147 1.79 5.86 -13.89
C ASN A 147 2.66 6.53 -12.82
N ASN A 148 2.97 5.84 -11.75
CA ASN A 148 3.84 6.31 -10.68
C ASN A 148 4.46 5.15 -9.91
N PHE A 149 5.29 5.45 -8.90
CA PHE A 149 5.98 4.45 -8.09
C PHE A 149 5.14 3.84 -6.96
N ALA A 150 3.85 4.22 -6.85
CA ALA A 150 2.89 3.68 -5.88
C ALA A 150 1.56 3.32 -6.55
N SER A 151 1.61 2.62 -7.68
CA SER A 151 0.45 2.21 -8.47
C SER A 151 -0.19 0.92 -7.97
N ALA A 152 0.59 0.00 -7.40
CA ALA A 152 0.05 -1.21 -6.82
C ALA A 152 -0.80 -0.88 -5.58
N SER A 153 -1.95 -1.53 -5.46
CA SER A 153 -2.84 -1.35 -4.32
C SER A 153 -2.45 -2.30 -3.19
N PRO A 154 -2.56 -1.90 -1.92
CA PRO A 154 -2.33 -2.80 -0.80
C PRO A 154 -3.43 -3.87 -0.72
N THR A 155 -3.20 -4.92 0.05
CA THR A 155 -4.20 -5.94 0.39
C THR A 155 -4.07 -6.34 1.86
N THR A 156 -5.17 -6.81 2.46
CA THR A 156 -5.17 -7.26 3.86
C THR A 156 -5.96 -8.53 4.06
N ASP A 157 -5.50 -9.37 4.99
CA ASP A 157 -6.24 -10.52 5.52
C ASP A 157 -7.11 -10.18 6.73
N GLY A 158 -6.97 -8.94 7.25
CA GLY A 158 -7.63 -8.46 8.46
C GLY A 158 -6.73 -8.42 9.70
N GLU A 159 -5.56 -9.05 9.64
CA GLU A 159 -4.52 -9.02 10.66
C GLU A 159 -3.25 -8.33 10.15
N ARG A 160 -2.94 -8.53 8.89
CA ARG A 160 -1.74 -8.01 8.21
C ARG A 160 -2.11 -7.18 7.02
N LEU A 161 -1.31 -6.17 6.77
CA LEU A 161 -1.39 -5.29 5.61
C LEU A 161 -0.16 -5.55 4.72
N TYR A 162 -0.38 -5.91 3.47
CA TYR A 162 0.67 -6.20 2.51
C TYR A 162 0.74 -5.07 1.49
N CYS A 163 1.92 -4.44 1.39
CA CYS A 163 2.18 -3.26 0.59
C CYS A 163 3.29 -3.57 -0.41
N TRP A 164 2.96 -3.55 -1.70
CA TRP A 164 3.89 -3.80 -2.78
C TRP A 164 4.24 -2.49 -3.51
N PHE A 165 5.53 -2.20 -3.62
CA PHE A 165 6.05 -1.04 -4.35
C PHE A 165 6.96 -1.47 -5.51
N GLY A 166 6.61 -2.56 -6.17
CA GLY A 166 7.41 -3.07 -7.28
C GLY A 166 8.85 -3.39 -6.85
N SER A 167 9.80 -2.96 -7.66
CA SER A 167 11.23 -3.15 -7.38
C SER A 167 11.74 -2.43 -6.13
N ALA A 168 10.94 -1.55 -5.51
CA ALA A 168 11.27 -0.96 -4.22
C ALA A 168 10.99 -1.90 -3.03
N GLY A 169 10.20 -2.95 -3.22
CA GLY A 169 10.04 -4.01 -2.24
C GLY A 169 8.60 -4.34 -1.84
N LEU A 170 8.48 -5.44 -1.12
CA LEU A 170 7.25 -5.92 -0.49
C LEU A 170 7.36 -5.78 1.02
N PHE A 171 6.38 -5.13 1.63
CA PHE A 171 6.37 -4.80 3.05
C PHE A 171 5.09 -5.31 3.70
N CYS A 172 5.23 -5.89 4.90
CA CYS A 172 4.12 -6.34 5.71
C CYS A 172 4.07 -5.59 7.04
N TYR A 173 2.90 -5.12 7.38
CA TYR A 173 2.61 -4.44 8.65
C TYR A 173 1.46 -5.12 9.37
N ASP A 174 1.35 -4.91 10.69
CA ASP A 174 0.06 -5.08 11.35
C ASP A 174 -0.85 -3.88 11.00
N LEU A 175 -2.12 -3.93 11.41
CA LEU A 175 -3.06 -2.86 11.09
C LEU A 175 -2.83 -1.58 11.91
N GLU A 176 -1.96 -1.61 12.89
CA GLU A 176 -1.50 -0.48 13.71
C GLU A 176 -0.23 0.18 13.16
N GLY A 177 0.32 -0.38 12.06
CA GLY A 177 1.46 0.17 11.34
C GLY A 177 2.83 -0.23 11.91
N LYS A 178 2.89 -1.30 12.72
CA LYS A 178 4.16 -1.93 13.08
C LYS A 178 4.62 -2.81 11.92
N LYS A 179 5.82 -2.55 11.40
CA LYS A 179 6.41 -3.38 10.34
C LYS A 179 6.75 -4.76 10.90
N LEU A 180 6.21 -5.81 10.28
CA LEU A 180 6.42 -7.20 10.66
C LEU A 180 7.58 -7.82 9.89
N TRP A 181 7.62 -7.58 8.58
CA TRP A 181 8.70 -8.03 7.71
C TRP A 181 8.74 -7.25 6.39
N GLU A 182 9.83 -7.39 5.66
CA GLU A 182 10.00 -6.89 4.31
C GLU A 182 10.72 -7.92 3.43
N ARG A 183 10.55 -7.84 2.12
CA ARG A 183 11.24 -8.65 1.11
C ARG A 183 11.64 -7.79 -0.07
N ASN A 184 12.90 -7.88 -0.42
CA ASN A 184 13.43 -7.36 -1.67
C ASN A 184 13.41 -8.52 -2.69
N LEU A 185 12.57 -8.40 -3.71
CA LEU A 185 12.47 -9.40 -4.79
C LEU A 185 13.35 -9.05 -6.00
N GLY A 186 14.21 -8.04 -5.86
CA GLY A 186 15.09 -7.55 -6.92
C GLY A 186 14.40 -6.59 -7.89
N LYS A 187 15.18 -6.05 -8.82
CA LYS A 187 14.72 -5.12 -9.85
C LYS A 187 14.19 -5.89 -11.06
N VAL A 188 13.16 -5.36 -11.71
CA VAL A 188 12.64 -5.87 -12.98
C VAL A 188 12.80 -4.81 -14.06
N LYS A 189 12.91 -5.22 -15.31
CA LYS A 189 12.98 -4.33 -16.47
C LYS A 189 11.63 -4.29 -17.17
N ILE A 190 10.94 -3.17 -17.05
CA ILE A 190 9.63 -2.99 -17.66
C ILE A 190 9.75 -2.51 -19.11
N GLY A 191 8.88 -3.02 -19.97
CA GLY A 191 8.82 -2.60 -21.37
C GLY A 191 8.64 -1.10 -21.51
N ALA A 192 9.53 -0.43 -22.25
CA ALA A 192 9.54 1.01 -22.46
C ALA A 192 9.60 1.84 -21.16
N SER A 193 10.00 1.25 -20.03
CA SER A 193 10.01 1.89 -18.69
C SER A 193 8.65 2.46 -18.28
N LEU A 194 7.55 1.80 -18.67
CA LEU A 194 6.19 2.29 -18.37
C LEU A 194 5.83 2.25 -16.88
N GLY A 195 6.66 1.60 -16.06
CA GLY A 195 6.48 1.44 -14.61
C GLY A 195 5.77 0.15 -14.22
N GLU A 196 5.93 -0.22 -12.96
CA GLU A 196 5.32 -1.40 -12.36
C GLU A 196 3.95 -1.04 -11.78
N GLY A 197 2.96 -1.92 -11.88
CA GLY A 197 1.58 -1.61 -11.43
C GLY A 197 0.77 -2.80 -10.96
N CYS A 198 1.36 -4.01 -10.90
CA CYS A 198 0.63 -5.20 -10.48
C CYS A 198 0.38 -5.18 -8.97
N SER A 199 -0.88 -5.31 -8.56
CA SER A 199 -1.25 -5.40 -7.13
C SER A 199 -1.12 -6.83 -6.62
N PRO A 200 -0.66 -7.04 -5.37
CA PRO A 200 -0.61 -8.36 -4.76
C PRO A 200 -2.02 -8.90 -4.50
N VAL A 201 -2.16 -10.21 -4.56
CA VAL A 201 -3.42 -10.90 -4.31
C VAL A 201 -3.24 -11.93 -3.20
N LEU A 202 -4.18 -11.95 -2.27
CA LEU A 202 -4.26 -12.97 -1.22
C LEU A 202 -5.19 -14.10 -1.64
N HIS A 203 -4.68 -15.32 -1.58
CA HIS A 203 -5.49 -16.52 -1.74
C HIS A 203 -5.16 -17.51 -0.63
N LYS A 204 -6.11 -17.73 0.28
CA LYS A 204 -5.91 -18.53 1.51
C LYS A 204 -4.72 -17.98 2.32
N ASP A 205 -3.70 -18.80 2.52
CA ASP A 205 -2.44 -18.51 3.25
C ASP A 205 -1.32 -17.97 2.34
N LYS A 206 -1.61 -17.75 1.05
CA LYS A 206 -0.61 -17.34 0.06
C LYS A 206 -0.82 -15.91 -0.38
N LEU A 207 0.28 -15.16 -0.42
CA LEU A 207 0.37 -13.87 -1.09
C LEU A 207 1.01 -14.07 -2.47
N VAL A 208 0.27 -13.75 -3.51
CA VAL A 208 0.72 -13.86 -4.90
C VAL A 208 1.12 -12.48 -5.41
N VAL A 209 2.33 -12.38 -5.95
CA VAL A 209 2.88 -11.16 -6.57
C VAL A 209 3.36 -11.51 -7.97
N VAL A 210 2.71 -10.95 -8.99
CA VAL A 210 3.10 -11.14 -10.38
C VAL A 210 4.19 -10.13 -10.74
N ARG A 211 5.30 -10.61 -11.29
CA ARG A 211 6.45 -9.81 -11.71
C ARG A 211 6.75 -10.08 -13.18
N ASP A 212 5.78 -9.72 -14.04
CA ASP A 212 5.96 -9.79 -15.48
C ASP A 212 6.89 -8.67 -15.97
N ASN A 213 7.87 -9.01 -16.80
CA ASN A 213 8.90 -8.08 -17.23
C ASN A 213 9.58 -8.54 -18.53
N ARG A 214 10.50 -7.74 -19.08
CA ARG A 214 11.29 -8.09 -20.28
C ARG A 214 12.39 -9.13 -20.05
N GLY A 215 12.67 -9.49 -18.80
CA GLY A 215 13.58 -10.56 -18.43
C GLY A 215 12.82 -11.83 -18.08
N GLN A 216 13.25 -12.49 -17.02
CA GLN A 216 12.57 -13.67 -16.48
C GLN A 216 11.36 -13.21 -15.64
N SER A 217 10.15 -13.45 -16.14
CA SER A 217 8.92 -13.24 -15.37
C SER A 217 8.80 -14.27 -14.24
N THR A 218 8.24 -13.83 -13.11
CA THR A 218 8.05 -14.67 -11.92
C THR A 218 6.71 -14.37 -11.25
N ILE A 219 6.21 -15.37 -10.58
CA ILE A 219 5.03 -15.29 -9.71
C ILE A 219 5.40 -15.79 -8.32
#